data_5835be92f72640d18261b7ce8954a3e6
#
_entry.id   5835be92f72640d18261b7ce8954a3e6
#
_cell.length_a   1.000
_cell.length_b   1.000
_cell.length_c   1.000
_cell.angle_alpha   90.00
_cell.angle_beta   90.00
_cell.angle_gamma   90.00
#
_symmetry.space_group_name_H-M   'P 1'
#
loop_
_entity.id
_entity.type
_entity.pdbx_description
1 polymer ?
#
loop_
_entity_poly.entity_id
_entity_poly.type
_entity_poly.pdbx_seq_one_letter_code
_entity_poly.pdbx_strand_id
1 'polypeptide(L)' 'MAVMVEVVVALILTLNGNMIEHGYKDKMSSCLKSKRIAMREVNPDRVVFTCKKVKAETEIYMGQKKILKIIK' A
#
# COMPACT_ATOMS: atom_id res chain seq x y z
N MET A 1 -12.67 -17.20 -6.00
CA MET A 1 -11.53 -16.27 -5.93
C MET A 1 -10.44 -16.90 -5.08
N ALA A 2 -9.20 -16.76 -5.51
CA ALA A 2 -8.07 -17.32 -4.76
C ALA A 2 -7.49 -16.26 -3.83
N VAL A 3 -7.40 -16.61 -2.56
CA VAL A 3 -6.73 -15.77 -1.56
C VAL A 3 -5.34 -16.37 -1.34
N MET A 4 -4.33 -15.54 -1.42
CA MET A 4 -2.95 -15.95 -1.20
C MET A 4 -2.30 -15.11 -0.12
N VAL A 5 -1.34 -15.71 0.60
CA VAL A 5 -0.49 -14.98 1.53
C VAL A 5 0.87 -14.85 0.88
N GLU A 6 1.31 -13.61 0.67
CA GLU A 6 2.59 -13.35 0.00
C GLU A 6 3.20 -12.05 0.48
N VAL A 7 4.49 -11.86 0.22
CA VAL A 7 5.16 -10.60 0.49
C VAL A 7 4.98 -9.70 -0.73
N VAL A 8 4.42 -8.52 -0.50
CA VAL A 8 4.12 -7.56 -1.56
C VAL A 8 4.62 -6.17 -1.16
N VAL A 9 4.81 -5.32 -2.15
CA VAL A 9 5.09 -3.91 -1.90
C VAL A 9 3.76 -3.21 -1.66
N ALA A 10 3.67 -2.48 -0.56
CA ALA A 10 2.46 -1.73 -0.20
C ALA A 10 2.76 -0.26 -0.02
N LEU A 11 1.85 0.57 -0.52
CA LEU A 11 1.84 2.00 -0.23
C LEU A 11 0.87 2.19 0.93
N ILE A 12 1.40 2.63 2.07
CA ILE A 12 0.63 2.79 3.29
C ILE A 12 0.41 4.26 3.56
N LEU A 13 -0.85 4.64 3.75
CA LEU A 13 -1.23 5.99 4.12
C LEU A 13 -1.52 6.05 5.61
N THR A 14 -0.77 6.90 6.30
CA THR A 14 -0.92 7.12 7.74
C THR A 14 -1.37 8.55 7.97
N LEU A 15 -2.41 8.72 8.77
CA LEU A 15 -2.92 10.03 9.17
C LEU A 15 -2.82 10.15 10.68
N ASN A 16 -2.07 11.15 11.16
CA ASN A 16 -1.86 11.39 12.60
C ASN A 16 -1.39 10.14 13.34
N GLY A 17 -0.49 9.36 12.73
CA GLY A 17 0.05 8.15 13.34
C GLY A 17 -0.81 6.89 13.18
N ASN A 18 -1.98 7.00 12.59
CA ASN A 18 -2.87 5.86 12.38
C ASN A 18 -2.91 5.45 10.91
N MET A 19 -2.72 4.18 10.63
CA MET A 19 -2.84 3.65 9.29
C MET A 19 -4.32 3.64 8.88
N ILE A 20 -4.65 4.38 7.83
CA ILE A 20 -6.03 4.48 7.34
C ILE A 20 -6.24 3.80 6.01
N GLU A 21 -5.17 3.58 5.27
CA GLU A 21 -5.29 3.01 3.93
C GLU A 21 -4.01 2.28 3.54
N HIS A 22 -4.13 1.25 2.74
CA HIS A 22 -3.00 0.57 2.12
C HIS A 22 -3.38 0.13 0.71
N GLY A 23 -2.41 0.18 -0.20
CA GLY A 23 -2.62 -0.22 -1.58
C GLY A 23 -1.51 -1.12 -2.08
N TYR A 24 -1.86 -2.07 -2.93
CA TYR A 24 -0.91 -2.96 -3.58
C TYR A 24 -0.15 -2.21 -4.68
N LYS A 25 1.17 -2.43 -4.69
CA LYS A 25 2.04 -2.02 -5.82
C LYS A 25 2.83 -3.24 -6.27
N ASP A 26 3.01 -3.36 -7.58
CA ASP A 26 3.73 -4.51 -8.14
C ASP A 26 5.24 -4.44 -7.90
N LYS A 27 5.80 -3.26 -7.71
CA LYS A 27 7.23 -3.10 -7.42
C LYS A 27 7.51 -1.81 -6.64
N MET A 28 8.67 -1.78 -5.97
CA MET A 28 9.04 -0.65 -5.13
C MET A 28 9.18 0.66 -5.92
N SER A 29 9.69 0.63 -7.14
CA SER A 29 9.82 1.83 -7.96
C SER A 29 8.47 2.46 -8.27
N SER A 30 7.45 1.64 -8.54
CA SER A 30 6.09 2.11 -8.77
C SER A 30 5.49 2.72 -7.50
N CYS A 31 5.74 2.11 -6.35
CA CYS A 31 5.29 2.62 -5.07
C CYS A 31 5.90 3.99 -4.77
N LEU A 32 7.21 4.13 -4.96
CA LEU A 32 7.91 5.40 -4.71
C LEU A 32 7.43 6.50 -5.64
N LYS A 33 7.13 6.17 -6.90
CA LYS A 33 6.58 7.13 -7.85
C LYS A 33 5.20 7.61 -7.41
N SER A 34 4.33 6.69 -7.00
CA SER A 34 3.00 7.03 -6.50
C SER A 34 3.07 7.86 -5.22
N LYS A 35 3.98 7.50 -4.32
CA LYS A 35 4.23 8.25 -3.09
C LYS A 35 4.60 9.70 -3.40
N ARG A 36 5.53 9.89 -4.33
CA ARG A 36 5.99 11.23 -4.71
C ARG A 36 4.86 12.09 -5.25
N ILE A 37 4.03 11.52 -6.11
CA ILE A 37 2.89 12.22 -6.69
C ILE A 37 1.87 12.58 -5.60
N ALA A 38 1.56 11.62 -4.73
CA ALA A 38 0.58 11.82 -3.66
C ALA A 38 1.02 12.88 -2.67
N MET A 39 2.31 12.92 -2.31
CA MET A 39 2.84 13.87 -1.36
C MET A 39 2.78 15.33 -1.82
N ARG A 40 2.62 15.55 -3.12
CA ARG A 40 2.46 16.91 -3.65
C ARG A 40 1.09 17.51 -3.35
N GLU A 41 0.12 16.65 -3.06
CA GLU A 41 -1.29 17.04 -2.89
C GLU A 41 -1.76 17.04 -1.44
N VAL A 42 -0.89 16.63 -0.51
CA VAL A 42 -1.28 16.47 0.89
C VAL A 42 -0.34 17.28 1.79
N ASN A 43 -0.83 17.56 3.01
CA ASN A 43 -0.03 18.22 4.03
C ASN A 43 0.90 17.19 4.69
N PRO A 44 2.24 17.29 4.50
CA PRO A 44 3.18 16.30 5.03
C PRO A 44 3.27 16.28 6.56
N ASP A 45 2.74 17.29 7.23
CA ASP A 45 2.73 17.32 8.70
C ASP A 45 1.71 16.37 9.30
N ARG A 46 0.69 16.00 8.55
CA ARG A 46 -0.41 15.15 9.04
C ARG A 46 -0.45 13.80 8.34
N VAL A 47 -0.07 13.76 7.09
CA VAL A 47 -0.21 12.58 6.24
C VAL A 47 1.16 12.06 5.88
N VAL A 48 1.40 10.77 6.14
CA VAL A 48 2.64 10.12 5.80
C VAL A 48 2.35 8.95 4.87
N PHE A 49 3.05 8.92 3.74
CA PHE A 49 3.02 7.78 2.82
C PHE A 49 4.28 6.96 3.02
N THR A 50 4.12 5.67 3.16
CA THR A 50 5.24 4.75 3.34
C THR A 50 5.18 3.63 2.32
N CYS A 51 6.30 3.38 1.64
CA CYS A 51 6.46 2.23 0.76
C CYS A 51 7.30 1.19 1.47
N LYS A 52 6.75 -0.01 1.64
CA LYS A 52 7.51 -1.11 2.23
C LYS A 52 6.99 -2.45 1.75
N LYS A 53 7.83 -3.47 1.91
CA LYS A 53 7.43 -4.85 1.65
C LYS A 53 6.76 -5.38 2.90
N VAL A 54 5.56 -5.94 2.73
CA VAL A 54 4.78 -6.51 3.84
C VAL A 54 4.25 -7.86 3.43
N LYS A 55 4.08 -8.74 4.41
CA LYS A 55 3.36 -9.99 4.22
C LYS A 55 1.87 -9.69 4.31
N ALA A 56 1.13 -10.10 3.31
CA ALA A 56 -0.29 -9.74 3.22
C ALA A 56 -1.11 -10.85 2.60
N GLU A 57 -2.39 -10.89 2.98
CA GLU A 57 -3.38 -11.68 2.27
C GLU A 57 -3.84 -10.87 1.07
N THR A 58 -3.76 -11.48 -0.11
CA THR A 58 -4.15 -10.82 -1.35
C THR A 58 -5.17 -11.65 -2.10
N GLU A 59 -5.97 -11.00 -2.91
CA GLU A 59 -6.86 -11.68 -3.84
C GLU A 59 -6.83 -10.99 -5.19
N ILE A 60 -7.18 -11.74 -6.23
CA ILE A 60 -7.33 -11.17 -7.56
C ILE A 60 -8.81 -11.01 -7.83
N TYR A 61 -9.22 -9.78 -8.09
CA TYR A 61 -10.59 -9.43 -8.38
C TYR A 61 -10.64 -8.60 -9.66
N MET A 62 -11.41 -9.07 -10.63
CA MET A 62 -11.53 -8.42 -11.94
C MET A 62 -10.18 -8.11 -12.59
N GLY A 63 -9.24 -9.05 -12.47
CA GLY A 63 -7.90 -8.92 -13.05
C GLY A 63 -6.93 -8.05 -12.26
N GLN A 64 -7.34 -7.54 -11.11
CA GLN A 64 -6.51 -6.70 -10.26
C GLN A 64 -6.24 -7.36 -8.93
N LYS A 65 -4.99 -7.27 -8.47
CA LYS A 65 -4.61 -7.78 -7.16
C LYS A 65 -4.91 -6.72 -6.10
N LYS A 66 -5.55 -7.15 -5.02
CA LYS A 66 -5.86 -6.30 -3.87
C LYS A 66 -5.30 -6.90 -2.60
N ILE A 67 -4.87 -6.03 -1.69
CA ILE A 67 -4.51 -6.45 -0.34
C ILE A 67 -5.77 -6.48 0.50
N LEU A 68 -6.07 -7.65 1.06
CA LEU A 68 -7.20 -7.82 1.97
C LEU A 68 -6.80 -7.46 3.40
N LYS A 69 -5.59 -7.86 3.80
CA LYS A 69 -5.12 -7.72 5.17
C LYS A 69 -3.60 -7.77 5.18
N ILE A 70 -2.99 -6.89 5.96
CA ILE A 70 -1.55 -6.94 6.21
C ILE A 70 -1.29 -7.83 7.41
N ILE A 71 -0.39 -8.77 7.24
CA ILE A 71 0.02 -9.73 8.27
C ILE A 71 1.39 -9.29 8.76
N LYS A 72 1.53 -9.13 10.04
CA LYS A 72 2.83 -8.79 10.63
C LYS A 72 3.68 -10.04 10.87
#